data_0e7763047fe20a892934abe2f7f6e759
#
_entry.id   0e7763047fe20a892934abe2f7f6e759
#
_cell.length_a   1.000
_cell.length_b   1.000
_cell.length_c   1.000
_cell.angle_alpha   90.00
_cell.angle_beta   90.00
_cell.angle_gamma   90.00
#
_symmetry.space_group_name_H-M   'P 1'
#
loop_
_entity.id
_entity.type
_entity.pdbx_description
1 polymer ?
#
loop_
_entity_poly.entity_id
_entity_poly.type
_entity_poly.pdbx_seq_one_letter_code
_entity_poly.pdbx_strand_id
1 'polypeptide(L)'
;MNVAEQIVAQLVDAGVHRIYGIVGDSLNPIVDAVRKTGGSKKGGIDWIHVRHEEAAAFAASAEAQLTGKLAVCAGSCGPGNLHLINGLYDANRTGAPVLAIASHIPSVQIGSTYFQETHPDRIFEECSVYNELISSAAQSPRTVNSAIRHAVGLGGVSVITLPGDISDLKAVEHVPTYAPARPATLAPNATDIEEAAALLNKADKVAIFAGAGVEGAHDEVIALADALKAPIGHSLRGKHFIQYDNPFDVGMTGLLGYGAAAEGMNDADVLILLGTDFPYDQFLPDTPTIQVDTHAEKLGRRTDVGLAIHAQVKPFIEALLPHLRAGRSDSFLKAKIKKHSEIMHAPVGAYTRNVEKMRPIHPEYAAHLLNETAAKDAIFTADTGMCNVWTARYIDPLGTRRLIGSLLHGSMANALPMALGAQVAYPDRQVVSVSGDGGLSMLLGELITAKMYDLPIKVVVFNNSTLGMVKLEMLVNGLPDFQTDVPDTNYAEIARAIGFHAERVEDASRLEGAYREAFAAPGPALVEVITDPNALSLPPAITGGQVVGFATAMSKIVLNRGIAEAFSMATSNMRNIPRL
;
A
#
# COMPACT_ATOMS: atom_id res chain seq x y z
N MET A 1 29.63 10.14 25.98
CA MET A 1 28.79 9.79 24.81
C MET A 1 29.63 9.02 23.82
N ASN A 2 29.13 7.88 23.33
CA ASN A 2 29.71 7.13 22.22
C ASN A 2 28.97 7.44 20.91
N VAL A 3 29.43 6.87 19.79
CA VAL A 3 28.82 7.10 18.45
C VAL A 3 27.37 6.65 18.40
N ALA A 4 27.03 5.51 19.02
CA ALA A 4 25.65 5.02 19.07
C ALA A 4 24.71 6.00 19.80
N GLU A 5 25.12 6.54 20.95
CA GLU A 5 24.36 7.56 21.69
C GLU A 5 24.20 8.86 20.87
N GLN A 6 25.22 9.22 20.09
CA GLN A 6 25.16 10.39 19.22
C GLN A 6 24.19 10.18 18.05
N ILE A 7 24.19 8.99 17.42
CA ILE A 7 23.24 8.63 16.35
C ILE A 7 21.81 8.68 16.91
N VAL A 8 21.55 8.06 18.05
CA VAL A 8 20.21 8.07 18.68
C VAL A 8 19.77 9.48 19.02
N ALA A 9 20.65 10.35 19.51
CA ALA A 9 20.35 11.76 19.75
C ALA A 9 19.96 12.50 18.45
N GLN A 10 20.67 12.27 17.33
CA GLN A 10 20.32 12.85 16.02
C GLN A 10 18.94 12.35 15.51
N LEU A 11 18.59 11.10 15.79
CA LEU A 11 17.26 10.57 15.44
C LEU A 11 16.15 11.22 16.29
N VAL A 12 16.39 11.42 17.58
CA VAL A 12 15.47 12.18 18.47
C VAL A 12 15.27 13.60 17.95
N ASP A 13 16.36 14.28 17.60
CA ASP A 13 16.28 15.65 17.04
C ASP A 13 15.54 15.70 15.69
N ALA A 14 15.57 14.61 14.91
CA ALA A 14 14.83 14.46 13.68
C ALA A 14 13.34 14.08 13.89
N GLY A 15 12.90 13.94 15.15
CA GLY A 15 11.52 13.61 15.50
C GLY A 15 11.16 12.13 15.41
N VAL A 16 12.16 11.26 15.43
CA VAL A 16 11.95 9.80 15.48
C VAL A 16 11.53 9.39 16.90
N HIS A 17 10.46 8.64 17.01
CA HIS A 17 9.91 8.14 18.28
C HIS A 17 10.15 6.66 18.52
N ARG A 18 10.48 5.89 17.48
CA ARG A 18 10.66 4.43 17.57
C ARG A 18 11.60 3.88 16.53
N ILE A 19 12.18 2.73 16.84
CA ILE A 19 12.98 1.91 15.92
C ILE A 19 12.37 0.51 15.92
N TYR A 20 12.08 -0.03 14.73
CA TYR A 20 11.60 -1.39 14.54
C TYR A 20 12.77 -2.31 14.24
N GLY A 21 12.87 -3.46 14.90
CA GLY A 21 13.95 -4.40 14.61
C GLY A 21 14.04 -5.55 15.59
N ILE A 22 14.98 -6.45 15.32
CA ILE A 22 15.39 -7.51 16.24
C ILE A 22 16.74 -7.10 16.86
N VAL A 23 16.87 -7.28 18.15
CA VAL A 23 18.14 -7.04 18.86
C VAL A 23 19.17 -8.09 18.43
N GLY A 24 20.43 -7.68 18.33
CA GLY A 24 21.54 -8.55 17.98
C GLY A 24 22.86 -7.95 18.50
N ASP A 25 23.90 -8.76 18.57
CA ASP A 25 25.19 -8.37 19.17
C ASP A 25 25.80 -7.12 18.53
N SER A 26 25.76 -7.03 17.20
CA SER A 26 26.26 -5.89 16.44
C SER A 26 25.43 -4.61 16.62
N LEU A 27 24.18 -4.72 17.12
CA LEU A 27 23.28 -3.61 17.44
C LEU A 27 23.33 -3.20 18.93
N ASN A 28 24.01 -3.95 19.80
CA ASN A 28 23.98 -3.71 21.25
C ASN A 28 24.23 -2.26 21.65
N PRO A 29 25.21 -1.52 21.07
CA PRO A 29 25.42 -0.13 21.43
C PRO A 29 24.25 0.78 21.07
N ILE A 30 23.59 0.55 19.92
CA ILE A 30 22.39 1.30 19.51
C ILE A 30 21.22 0.98 20.44
N VAL A 31 20.99 -0.30 20.75
CA VAL A 31 19.89 -0.74 21.64
C VAL A 31 20.08 -0.16 23.06
N ASP A 32 21.32 -0.14 23.58
CA ASP A 32 21.61 0.46 24.87
C ASP A 32 21.45 1.99 24.86
N ALA A 33 21.84 2.64 23.76
CA ALA A 33 21.62 4.07 23.58
C ALA A 33 20.10 4.39 23.56
N VAL A 34 19.29 3.60 22.86
CA VAL A 34 17.82 3.74 22.86
C VAL A 34 17.27 3.55 24.29
N ARG A 35 17.69 2.50 25.01
CA ARG A 35 17.30 2.27 26.40
C ARG A 35 17.58 3.48 27.30
N LYS A 36 18.73 4.13 27.11
CA LYS A 36 19.15 5.32 27.88
C LYS A 36 18.27 6.54 27.63
N THR A 37 17.59 6.64 26.51
CA THR A 37 16.65 7.74 26.25
C THR A 37 15.41 7.70 27.14
N GLY A 38 15.09 6.55 27.73
CA GLY A 38 13.93 6.35 28.60
C GLY A 38 12.59 6.20 27.90
N GLY A 39 12.59 6.08 26.56
CA GLY A 39 11.43 5.81 25.74
C GLY A 39 10.69 7.07 25.24
N SER A 40 9.80 6.90 24.28
CA SER A 40 9.09 7.97 23.58
C SER A 40 8.24 8.85 24.52
N LYS A 41 7.67 8.28 25.57
CA LYS A 41 6.90 9.02 26.61
C LYS A 41 7.74 10.04 27.38
N LYS A 42 9.07 9.91 27.35
CA LYS A 42 10.02 10.86 27.97
C LYS A 42 10.76 11.71 26.92
N GLY A 43 10.27 11.72 25.69
CA GLY A 43 10.91 12.44 24.60
C GLY A 43 12.07 11.68 23.94
N GLY A 44 12.23 10.39 24.26
CA GLY A 44 13.22 9.51 23.65
C GLY A 44 12.62 8.60 22.58
N ILE A 45 13.23 7.43 22.38
CA ILE A 45 12.88 6.44 21.35
C ILE A 45 12.49 5.12 22.01
N ASP A 46 11.40 4.49 21.54
CA ASP A 46 11.05 3.13 21.88
C ASP A 46 11.65 2.14 20.86
N TRP A 47 12.05 0.96 21.34
CA TRP A 47 12.42 -0.15 20.48
C TRP A 47 11.22 -1.08 20.33
N ILE A 48 10.73 -1.26 19.10
CA ILE A 48 9.65 -2.19 18.79
C ILE A 48 10.26 -3.49 18.27
N HIS A 49 10.23 -4.50 19.11
CA HIS A 49 10.85 -5.79 18.85
C HIS A 49 9.92 -6.69 18.03
N VAL A 50 10.18 -6.82 16.74
CA VAL A 50 9.48 -7.69 15.80
C VAL A 50 10.00 -9.13 15.82
N ARG A 51 9.40 -10.02 15.06
CA ARG A 51 9.84 -11.43 14.92
C ARG A 51 10.68 -11.69 13.69
N HIS A 52 10.62 -10.77 12.71
CA HIS A 52 11.40 -10.83 11.48
C HIS A 52 11.75 -9.40 11.02
N GLU A 53 12.95 -9.14 10.54
CA GLU A 53 13.37 -7.78 10.14
C GLU A 53 12.61 -7.27 8.91
N GLU A 54 12.11 -8.15 8.05
CA GLU A 54 11.21 -7.77 6.96
C GLU A 54 9.95 -7.06 7.51
N ALA A 55 9.40 -7.58 8.62
CA ALA A 55 8.30 -6.96 9.31
C ALA A 55 8.68 -5.58 9.91
N ALA A 56 9.92 -5.42 10.38
CA ALA A 56 10.41 -4.12 10.82
C ALA A 56 10.39 -3.08 9.70
N ALA A 57 10.85 -3.46 8.51
CA ALA A 57 10.89 -2.58 7.36
C ALA A 57 9.46 -2.22 6.87
N PHE A 58 8.53 -3.18 6.81
CA PHE A 58 7.12 -2.90 6.50
C PHE A 58 6.43 -2.02 7.56
N ALA A 59 6.69 -2.24 8.84
CA ALA A 59 6.14 -1.41 9.91
C ALA A 59 6.66 0.04 9.83
N ALA A 60 7.96 0.22 9.57
CA ALA A 60 8.55 1.54 9.33
C ALA A 60 7.98 2.20 8.06
N SER A 61 7.80 1.43 6.97
CA SER A 61 7.14 1.91 5.74
C SER A 61 5.74 2.43 6.03
N ALA A 62 4.93 1.67 6.79
CA ALA A 62 3.56 2.07 7.14
C ALA A 62 3.51 3.33 8.00
N GLU A 63 4.36 3.42 9.03
CA GLU A 63 4.47 4.63 9.85
C GLU A 63 4.83 5.84 9.00
N ALA A 64 5.84 5.72 8.14
CA ALA A 64 6.29 6.80 7.27
C ALA A 64 5.20 7.23 6.26
N GLN A 65 4.51 6.28 5.63
CA GLN A 65 3.40 6.56 4.71
C GLN A 65 2.23 7.30 5.37
N LEU A 66 1.90 6.93 6.60
CA LEU A 66 0.75 7.50 7.31
C LEU A 66 1.05 8.84 7.97
N THR A 67 2.29 9.04 8.43
CA THR A 67 2.68 10.25 9.16
C THR A 67 3.38 11.29 8.29
N GLY A 68 3.91 10.91 7.14
CA GLY A 68 4.80 11.74 6.31
C GLY A 68 6.14 12.05 6.98
N LYS A 69 6.49 11.36 8.08
CA LYS A 69 7.70 11.59 8.87
C LYS A 69 8.69 10.46 8.70
N LEU A 70 9.96 10.72 9.05
CA LEU A 70 11.00 9.72 9.06
C LEU A 70 10.66 8.60 10.05
N ALA A 71 10.67 7.35 9.57
CA ALA A 71 10.60 6.15 10.38
C ALA A 71 11.93 5.38 10.32
N VAL A 72 12.21 4.55 11.32
CA VAL A 72 13.50 3.87 11.43
C VAL A 72 13.30 2.37 11.66
N CYS A 73 14.05 1.56 10.91
CA CYS A 73 14.19 0.13 11.18
C CYS A 73 15.67 -0.25 11.32
N ALA A 74 15.93 -1.40 11.91
CA ALA A 74 17.29 -1.88 12.14
C ALA A 74 17.43 -3.38 11.94
N GLY A 75 18.56 -3.80 11.38
CA GLY A 75 18.94 -5.20 11.22
C GLY A 75 20.34 -5.47 11.75
N SER A 76 20.51 -6.62 12.43
CA SER A 76 21.79 -7.12 12.87
C SER A 76 22.64 -7.55 11.67
N CYS A 77 23.95 -7.63 11.83
CA CYS A 77 24.88 -8.01 10.76
C CYS A 77 24.53 -9.37 10.15
N GLY A 78 24.84 -9.54 8.88
CA GLY A 78 24.56 -10.75 8.12
C GLY A 78 23.06 -10.96 7.86
N PRO A 79 22.45 -12.05 8.41
CA PRO A 79 21.05 -12.41 8.12
C PRO A 79 20.04 -11.30 8.43
N GLY A 80 20.18 -10.57 9.55
CA GLY A 80 19.27 -9.50 9.92
C GLY A 80 19.17 -8.40 8.87
N ASN A 81 20.30 -8.02 8.27
CA ASN A 81 20.34 -7.07 7.17
C ASN A 81 19.67 -7.62 5.91
N LEU A 82 19.90 -8.89 5.56
CA LEU A 82 19.30 -9.52 4.38
C LEU A 82 17.78 -9.57 4.48
N HIS A 83 17.25 -9.79 5.67
CA HIS A 83 15.80 -9.83 5.89
C HIS A 83 15.11 -8.48 5.68
N LEU A 84 15.80 -7.34 5.88
CA LEU A 84 15.21 -6.00 5.66
C LEU A 84 14.83 -5.72 4.20
N ILE A 85 15.49 -6.37 3.24
CA ILE A 85 15.51 -5.97 1.82
C ILE A 85 14.12 -5.82 1.24
N ASN A 86 13.24 -6.82 1.39
CA ASN A 86 11.91 -6.80 0.77
C ASN A 86 11.05 -5.62 1.25
N GLY A 87 11.00 -5.38 2.57
CA GLY A 87 10.28 -4.24 3.12
C GLY A 87 10.90 -2.88 2.76
N LEU A 88 12.23 -2.81 2.58
CA LEU A 88 12.90 -1.59 2.13
C LEU A 88 12.61 -1.30 0.64
N TYR A 89 12.51 -2.32 -0.22
CA TYR A 89 12.04 -2.14 -1.59
C TYR A 89 10.63 -1.55 -1.62
N ASP A 90 9.71 -2.06 -0.79
CA ASP A 90 8.36 -1.50 -0.68
C ASP A 90 8.37 -0.03 -0.25
N ALA A 91 9.11 0.29 0.81
CA ALA A 91 9.24 1.65 1.32
C ALA A 91 9.81 2.61 0.26
N ASN A 92 10.88 2.20 -0.43
CA ASN A 92 11.55 3.02 -1.45
C ASN A 92 10.64 3.27 -2.67
N ARG A 93 9.97 2.23 -3.17
CA ARG A 93 9.01 2.36 -4.30
C ARG A 93 7.81 3.22 -3.95
N THR A 94 7.36 3.16 -2.71
CA THR A 94 6.23 3.95 -2.22
C THR A 94 6.60 5.41 -1.96
N GLY A 95 7.90 5.71 -1.84
CA GLY A 95 8.42 7.04 -1.49
C GLY A 95 8.34 7.31 0.01
N ALA A 96 8.26 6.28 0.84
CA ALA A 96 8.18 6.41 2.29
C ALA A 96 9.56 6.77 2.88
N PRO A 97 9.69 7.86 3.66
CA PRO A 97 10.96 8.25 4.26
C PRO A 97 11.36 7.30 5.39
N VAL A 98 12.20 6.32 5.08
CA VAL A 98 12.70 5.31 6.03
C VAL A 98 14.21 5.37 6.13
N LEU A 99 14.75 5.37 7.37
CA LEU A 99 16.16 5.13 7.64
C LEU A 99 16.35 3.70 8.14
N ALA A 100 17.19 2.92 7.46
CA ALA A 100 17.61 1.60 7.92
C ALA A 100 19.00 1.68 8.56
N ILE A 101 19.12 1.18 9.78
CA ILE A 101 20.39 0.96 10.46
C ILE A 101 20.83 -0.48 10.18
N ALA A 102 21.70 -0.67 9.21
CA ALA A 102 22.30 -1.95 8.90
C ALA A 102 23.59 -2.10 9.72
N SER A 103 23.54 -2.79 10.87
CA SER A 103 24.74 -2.99 11.62
C SER A 103 25.69 -3.98 10.93
N HIS A 104 26.98 -3.90 11.26
CA HIS A 104 28.01 -4.67 10.56
C HIS A 104 28.97 -5.32 11.56
N ILE A 105 29.72 -6.32 11.08
CA ILE A 105 30.84 -6.93 11.80
C ILE A 105 31.88 -5.88 12.17
N PRO A 106 32.81 -6.18 13.10
CA PRO A 106 33.88 -5.24 13.45
C PRO A 106 34.66 -4.76 12.22
N SER A 107 34.93 -3.47 12.15
CA SER A 107 35.55 -2.81 10.98
C SER A 107 36.86 -3.45 10.53
N VAL A 108 37.67 -3.94 11.47
CA VAL A 108 38.95 -4.62 11.22
C VAL A 108 38.79 -6.00 10.55
N GLN A 109 37.58 -6.57 10.55
CA GLN A 109 37.29 -7.87 9.94
C GLN A 109 36.63 -7.75 8.57
N ILE A 110 36.25 -6.55 8.12
CA ILE A 110 35.60 -6.34 6.81
C ILE A 110 36.59 -6.76 5.70
N GLY A 111 36.10 -7.65 4.80
CA GLY A 111 36.89 -8.18 3.69
C GLY A 111 37.66 -9.46 4.03
N SER A 112 37.48 -10.03 5.23
CA SER A 112 38.18 -11.26 5.66
C SER A 112 37.33 -12.53 5.58
N THR A 113 36.09 -12.47 5.09
CA THR A 113 35.10 -13.54 5.12
C THR A 113 34.74 -13.94 6.56
N TYR A 114 34.70 -12.95 7.43
CA TYR A 114 34.36 -13.15 8.84
C TYR A 114 32.92 -13.65 9.03
N PHE A 115 32.67 -14.32 10.15
CA PHE A 115 31.31 -14.79 10.50
C PHE A 115 30.26 -13.68 10.36
N GLN A 116 29.18 -13.94 9.64
CA GLN A 116 28.09 -13.00 9.32
C GLN A 116 28.51 -11.79 8.45
N GLU A 117 29.65 -11.83 7.80
CA GLU A 117 30.02 -10.78 6.86
C GLU A 117 29.06 -10.75 5.67
N THR A 118 28.50 -9.60 5.40
CA THR A 118 27.80 -9.23 4.16
C THR A 118 28.30 -7.86 3.72
N HIS A 119 27.82 -7.37 2.60
CA HIS A 119 28.18 -6.03 2.11
C HIS A 119 26.95 -5.14 2.01
N PRO A 120 26.46 -4.56 3.13
CA PRO A 120 25.25 -3.73 3.15
C PRO A 120 25.34 -2.54 2.20
N ASP A 121 26.57 -1.96 2.04
CA ASP A 121 26.90 -0.90 1.09
C ASP A 121 26.60 -1.25 -0.37
N ARG A 122 26.48 -2.55 -0.72
CA ARG A 122 26.10 -3.05 -2.05
C ARG A 122 24.71 -3.62 -2.09
N ILE A 123 24.32 -4.37 -1.06
CA ILE A 123 23.04 -5.08 -0.99
C ILE A 123 21.86 -4.11 -1.05
N PHE A 124 21.98 -2.94 -0.43
CA PHE A 124 20.90 -1.96 -0.34
C PHE A 124 20.94 -0.87 -1.42
N GLU A 125 21.88 -0.95 -2.39
CA GLU A 125 22.03 0.07 -3.43
C GLU A 125 20.74 0.25 -4.25
N GLU A 126 20.09 -0.85 -4.68
CA GLU A 126 18.87 -0.78 -5.49
C GLU A 126 17.61 -0.36 -4.72
N CYS A 127 17.56 -0.59 -3.42
CA CYS A 127 16.37 -0.31 -2.60
C CYS A 127 16.51 0.95 -1.75
N SER A 128 17.43 1.84 -2.09
CA SER A 128 17.66 3.08 -1.34
C SER A 128 18.00 4.26 -2.25
N VAL A 129 17.73 5.46 -1.74
CA VAL A 129 18.16 6.75 -2.35
C VAL A 129 19.49 7.24 -1.77
N TYR A 130 19.96 6.62 -0.69
CA TYR A 130 21.22 6.91 -0.04
C TYR A 130 21.70 5.68 0.73
N ASN A 131 22.95 5.26 0.52
CA ASN A 131 23.53 4.10 1.20
C ASN A 131 25.02 4.34 1.47
N GLU A 132 25.41 4.39 2.75
CA GLU A 132 26.79 4.71 3.13
C GLU A 132 27.30 3.93 4.35
N LEU A 133 28.56 3.54 4.29
CA LEU A 133 29.29 2.95 5.40
C LEU A 133 29.85 4.05 6.35
N ILE A 134 29.54 3.94 7.65
CA ILE A 134 30.18 4.75 8.68
C ILE A 134 31.54 4.12 9.02
N SER A 135 32.61 4.70 8.49
CA SER A 135 33.97 4.17 8.63
C SER A 135 34.73 4.73 9.84
N SER A 136 34.22 5.77 10.49
CA SER A 136 34.86 6.38 11.66
C SER A 136 33.86 7.19 12.51
N ALA A 137 34.20 7.41 13.77
CA ALA A 137 33.44 8.28 14.66
C ALA A 137 33.35 9.73 14.13
N ALA A 138 34.39 10.22 13.45
CA ALA A 138 34.41 11.58 12.90
C ALA A 138 33.46 11.76 11.71
N GLN A 139 33.23 10.72 10.92
CA GLN A 139 32.32 10.72 9.78
C GLN A 139 30.84 10.62 10.21
N SER A 140 30.56 9.87 11.27
CA SER A 140 29.22 9.47 11.69
C SER A 140 28.18 10.60 11.68
N PRO A 141 28.38 11.76 12.33
CA PRO A 141 27.34 12.78 12.42
C PRO A 141 26.91 13.33 11.06
N ARG A 142 27.86 13.48 10.12
CA ARG A 142 27.57 13.98 8.78
C ARG A 142 26.83 12.95 7.94
N THR A 143 27.24 11.69 8.01
CA THR A 143 26.60 10.57 7.30
C THR A 143 25.17 10.38 7.76
N VAL A 144 24.91 10.39 9.08
CA VAL A 144 23.55 10.27 9.62
C VAL A 144 22.67 11.45 9.18
N ASN A 145 23.16 12.68 9.28
CA ASN A 145 22.42 13.84 8.79
C ASN A 145 22.12 13.77 7.28
N SER A 146 23.08 13.30 6.48
CA SER A 146 22.87 13.10 5.03
C SER A 146 21.80 12.04 4.78
N ALA A 147 21.84 10.90 5.49
CA ALA A 147 20.85 9.85 5.38
C ALA A 147 19.42 10.35 5.72
N ILE A 148 19.26 11.08 6.84
CA ILE A 148 17.99 11.71 7.21
C ILE A 148 17.47 12.64 6.11
N ARG A 149 18.35 13.51 5.58
CA ARG A 149 18.00 14.48 4.53
C ARG A 149 17.61 13.84 3.21
N HIS A 150 18.29 12.77 2.80
CA HIS A 150 17.95 12.04 1.58
C HIS A 150 16.61 11.31 1.73
N ALA A 151 16.40 10.59 2.84
CA ALA A 151 15.13 9.90 3.07
C ALA A 151 13.94 10.87 3.03
N VAL A 152 14.02 11.98 3.76
CA VAL A 152 12.93 12.97 3.87
C VAL A 152 12.82 13.82 2.60
N GLY A 153 13.94 14.28 2.05
CA GLY A 153 13.96 15.24 0.94
C GLY A 153 13.64 14.62 -0.42
N LEU A 154 14.03 13.37 -0.65
CA LEU A 154 13.75 12.65 -1.89
C LEU A 154 12.51 11.74 -1.80
N GLY A 155 12.06 11.44 -0.58
CA GLY A 155 10.99 10.47 -0.36
C GLY A 155 11.45 9.05 -0.73
N GLY A 156 12.07 8.35 0.21
CA GLY A 156 12.59 7.00 -0.01
C GLY A 156 13.41 6.47 1.15
N VAL A 157 14.14 5.41 0.90
CA VAL A 157 14.94 4.72 1.91
C VAL A 157 16.37 5.25 1.92
N SER A 158 16.89 5.54 3.11
CA SER A 158 18.31 5.71 3.34
C SER A 158 18.85 4.59 4.23
N VAL A 159 20.07 4.13 3.93
CA VAL A 159 20.74 3.09 4.71
C VAL A 159 22.06 3.63 5.26
N ILE A 160 22.31 3.40 6.55
CA ILE A 160 23.62 3.56 7.16
C ILE A 160 24.16 2.19 7.58
N THR A 161 25.31 1.83 7.06
CA THR A 161 26.04 0.64 7.49
C THR A 161 26.94 1.00 8.67
N LEU A 162 26.70 0.38 9.83
CA LEU A 162 27.39 0.74 11.09
C LEU A 162 28.13 -0.45 11.68
N PRO A 163 29.48 -0.52 11.57
CA PRO A 163 30.28 -1.53 12.27
C PRO A 163 30.12 -1.40 13.80
N GLY A 164 30.00 -2.55 14.48
CA GLY A 164 29.74 -2.59 15.92
C GLY A 164 30.85 -1.89 16.75
N ASP A 165 32.11 -2.10 16.40
CA ASP A 165 33.26 -1.46 17.05
C ASP A 165 33.28 0.06 16.85
N ILE A 166 32.86 0.56 15.68
CA ILE A 166 32.74 2.01 15.42
C ILE A 166 31.65 2.62 16.31
N SER A 167 30.55 1.90 16.51
CA SER A 167 29.43 2.40 17.32
C SER A 167 29.79 2.64 18.80
N ASP A 168 30.79 1.93 19.31
CA ASP A 168 31.31 2.07 20.69
C ASP A 168 32.37 3.15 20.85
N LEU A 169 32.94 3.65 19.78
CA LEU A 169 33.97 4.69 19.86
C LEU A 169 33.45 5.97 20.52
N LYS A 170 34.34 6.73 21.13
CA LYS A 170 34.03 8.07 21.64
C LYS A 170 33.54 8.97 20.51
N ALA A 171 32.36 9.55 20.67
CA ALA A 171 31.76 10.47 19.73
C ALA A 171 32.56 11.79 19.61
N VAL A 172 32.43 12.46 18.47
CA VAL A 172 32.98 13.81 18.28
C VAL A 172 32.15 14.86 19.02
N GLU A 173 32.78 15.98 19.40
CA GLU A 173 32.11 17.01 20.21
C GLU A 173 31.09 17.85 19.42
N HIS A 174 31.31 18.03 18.12
CA HIS A 174 30.44 18.85 17.28
C HIS A 174 29.58 17.98 16.35
N VAL A 175 28.25 18.14 16.46
CA VAL A 175 27.25 17.51 15.59
C VAL A 175 26.49 18.60 14.86
N PRO A 176 26.39 18.55 13.53
CA PRO A 176 25.51 19.47 12.80
C PRO A 176 24.07 19.26 13.24
N THR A 177 23.38 20.31 13.63
CA THR A 177 21.96 20.26 13.98
C THR A 177 21.12 19.92 12.75
N TYR A 178 20.18 19.00 12.89
CA TYR A 178 19.18 18.74 11.86
C TYR A 178 18.21 19.91 11.79
N ALA A 179 18.14 20.55 10.63
CA ALA A 179 17.12 21.56 10.33
C ALA A 179 16.26 21.00 9.18
N PRO A 180 14.98 20.70 9.39
CA PRO A 180 14.10 20.23 8.33
C PRO A 180 13.89 21.32 7.30
N ALA A 181 14.00 20.96 6.02
CA ALA A 181 13.64 21.87 4.94
C ALA A 181 12.12 22.10 4.95
N ARG A 182 11.69 23.32 4.71
CA ARG A 182 10.28 23.60 4.46
C ARG A 182 9.97 23.17 3.02
N PRO A 183 8.92 22.35 2.78
CA PRO A 183 8.54 21.98 1.42
C PRO A 183 8.27 23.24 0.58
N ALA A 184 8.85 23.30 -0.61
CA ALA A 184 8.54 24.34 -1.58
C ALA A 184 7.26 24.00 -2.32
N THR A 185 6.49 25.01 -2.73
CA THR A 185 5.37 24.82 -3.66
C THR A 185 5.92 24.77 -5.09
N LEU A 186 5.68 23.65 -5.78
CA LEU A 186 6.03 23.49 -7.18
C LEU A 186 4.86 23.97 -8.04
N ALA A 187 4.92 25.21 -8.50
CA ALA A 187 3.90 25.82 -9.35
C ALA A 187 4.20 25.55 -10.84
N PRO A 188 3.17 25.44 -11.71
CA PRO A 188 3.35 25.32 -13.14
C PRO A 188 3.85 26.60 -13.79
N ASN A 189 4.42 26.51 -14.99
CA ASN A 189 4.74 27.69 -15.79
C ASN A 189 3.47 28.27 -16.42
N ALA A 190 3.44 29.56 -16.70
CA ALA A 190 2.30 30.22 -17.35
C ALA A 190 2.03 29.62 -18.76
N THR A 191 3.06 29.29 -19.53
CA THR A 191 2.94 28.66 -20.83
C THR A 191 2.25 27.29 -20.74
N ASP A 192 2.59 26.48 -19.74
CA ASP A 192 1.97 25.17 -19.52
C ASP A 192 0.46 25.30 -19.25
N ILE A 193 0.07 26.36 -18.52
CA ILE A 193 -1.34 26.66 -18.24
C ILE A 193 -2.08 27.10 -19.50
N GLU A 194 -1.48 27.97 -20.33
CA GLU A 194 -2.08 28.43 -21.60
C GLU A 194 -2.27 27.26 -22.57
N GLU A 195 -1.29 26.38 -22.70
CA GLU A 195 -1.36 25.19 -23.56
C GLU A 195 -2.40 24.19 -23.04
N ALA A 196 -2.42 23.91 -21.73
CA ALA A 196 -3.43 23.05 -21.10
C ALA A 196 -4.85 23.59 -21.33
N ALA A 197 -5.05 24.89 -21.09
CA ALA A 197 -6.34 25.55 -21.32
C ALA A 197 -6.76 25.48 -22.78
N ALA A 198 -5.83 25.69 -23.72
CA ALA A 198 -6.12 25.62 -25.15
C ALA A 198 -6.55 24.21 -25.58
N LEU A 199 -5.89 23.16 -25.11
CA LEU A 199 -6.25 21.76 -25.36
C LEU A 199 -7.62 21.44 -24.77
N LEU A 200 -7.81 21.73 -23.48
CA LEU A 200 -9.05 21.43 -22.78
C LEU A 200 -10.24 22.22 -23.33
N ASN A 201 -10.07 23.46 -23.72
CA ASN A 201 -11.16 24.27 -24.29
C ASN A 201 -11.61 23.79 -25.69
N LYS A 202 -10.81 23.05 -26.41
CA LYS A 202 -11.18 22.42 -27.69
C LYS A 202 -11.89 21.08 -27.52
N ALA A 203 -11.55 20.33 -26.47
CA ALA A 203 -12.11 19.02 -26.21
C ALA A 203 -13.58 19.12 -25.79
N ASP A 204 -14.43 18.23 -26.26
CA ASP A 204 -15.83 18.11 -25.81
C ASP A 204 -15.96 17.10 -24.66
N LYS A 205 -15.15 16.04 -24.67
CA LYS A 205 -15.12 14.98 -23.67
C LYS A 205 -13.77 14.97 -22.97
N VAL A 206 -13.75 15.27 -21.70
CA VAL A 206 -12.54 15.20 -20.89
C VAL A 206 -12.73 14.15 -19.79
N ALA A 207 -11.71 13.36 -19.50
CA ALA A 207 -11.66 12.47 -18.35
C ALA A 207 -10.48 12.83 -17.45
N ILE A 208 -10.64 12.64 -16.15
CA ILE A 208 -9.60 12.83 -15.14
C ILE A 208 -9.26 11.47 -14.54
N PHE A 209 -7.96 11.18 -14.38
CA PHE A 209 -7.47 10.03 -13.65
C PHE A 209 -6.54 10.48 -12.52
N ALA A 210 -6.96 10.25 -11.28
CA ALA A 210 -6.32 10.75 -10.08
C ALA A 210 -5.47 9.67 -9.39
N GLY A 211 -4.22 9.98 -9.10
CA GLY A 211 -3.31 9.15 -8.32
C GLY A 211 -3.10 9.66 -6.89
N ALA A 212 -2.06 9.16 -6.21
CA ALA A 212 -1.74 9.58 -4.84
C ALA A 212 -1.34 11.06 -4.74
N GLY A 213 -0.84 11.66 -5.82
CA GLY A 213 -0.42 13.06 -5.81
C GLY A 213 -1.58 14.08 -5.75
N VAL A 214 -2.84 13.62 -5.67
CA VAL A 214 -3.99 14.49 -5.36
C VAL A 214 -4.21 14.65 -3.86
N GLU A 215 -3.35 14.10 -3.01
CA GLU A 215 -3.39 14.33 -1.56
C GLU A 215 -3.37 15.84 -1.26
N GLY A 216 -4.33 16.31 -0.47
CA GLY A 216 -4.49 17.74 -0.14
C GLY A 216 -5.03 18.62 -1.27
N ALA A 217 -5.52 18.03 -2.39
CA ALA A 217 -6.10 18.74 -3.53
C ALA A 217 -7.53 18.26 -3.87
N HIS A 218 -8.22 17.63 -2.94
CA HIS A 218 -9.55 17.05 -3.15
C HIS A 218 -10.54 18.06 -3.75
N ASP A 219 -10.72 19.19 -3.08
CA ASP A 219 -11.70 20.20 -3.48
C ASP A 219 -11.35 20.84 -4.82
N GLU A 220 -10.07 21.03 -5.11
CA GLU A 220 -9.60 21.56 -6.38
C GLU A 220 -9.86 20.56 -7.53
N VAL A 221 -9.64 19.25 -7.31
CA VAL A 221 -9.94 18.23 -8.32
C VAL A 221 -11.43 18.15 -8.59
N ILE A 222 -12.28 18.22 -7.56
CA ILE A 222 -13.74 18.30 -7.71
C ILE A 222 -14.14 19.56 -8.51
N ALA A 223 -13.56 20.72 -8.20
CA ALA A 223 -13.83 21.97 -8.91
C ALA A 223 -13.41 21.89 -10.40
N LEU A 224 -12.25 21.24 -10.68
CA LEU A 224 -11.80 21.01 -12.05
C LEU A 224 -12.77 20.09 -12.82
N ALA A 225 -13.22 19.00 -12.18
CA ALA A 225 -14.18 18.08 -12.77
C ALA A 225 -15.52 18.76 -13.05
N ASP A 226 -15.98 19.63 -12.15
CA ASP A 226 -17.20 20.41 -12.39
C ASP A 226 -17.04 21.40 -13.54
N ALA A 227 -15.94 22.15 -13.61
CA ALA A 227 -15.67 23.07 -14.70
C ALA A 227 -15.58 22.36 -16.07
N LEU A 228 -14.99 21.18 -16.11
CA LEU A 228 -14.82 20.38 -17.33
C LEU A 228 -16.01 19.45 -17.64
N LYS A 229 -16.93 19.24 -16.69
CA LYS A 229 -17.97 18.20 -16.73
C LYS A 229 -17.36 16.82 -17.00
N ALA A 230 -16.25 16.53 -16.33
CA ALA A 230 -15.42 15.36 -16.54
C ALA A 230 -15.68 14.28 -15.47
N PRO A 231 -15.80 12.99 -15.84
CA PRO A 231 -15.75 11.90 -14.88
C PRO A 231 -14.35 11.77 -14.28
N ILE A 232 -14.28 11.37 -13.00
CA ILE A 232 -13.04 11.10 -12.28
C ILE A 232 -12.88 9.59 -12.08
N GLY A 233 -11.87 8.99 -12.72
CA GLY A 233 -11.34 7.70 -12.35
C GLY A 233 -10.15 7.84 -11.42
N HIS A 234 -9.81 6.78 -10.67
CA HIS A 234 -8.66 6.85 -9.76
C HIS A 234 -7.84 5.55 -9.73
N SER A 235 -6.58 5.66 -9.29
CA SER A 235 -5.76 4.53 -8.90
C SER A 235 -6.11 4.06 -7.49
N LEU A 236 -5.66 2.85 -7.10
CA LEU A 236 -5.87 2.38 -5.72
C LEU A 236 -5.23 3.30 -4.68
N ARG A 237 -4.02 3.81 -4.95
CA ARG A 237 -3.35 4.77 -4.06
C ARG A 237 -4.03 6.13 -4.02
N GLY A 238 -4.75 6.52 -5.06
CA GLY A 238 -5.53 7.75 -5.10
C GLY A 238 -6.89 7.64 -4.42
N LYS A 239 -7.43 6.43 -4.29
CA LYS A 239 -8.79 6.16 -3.83
C LYS A 239 -9.18 6.95 -2.57
N HIS A 240 -8.39 6.87 -1.51
CA HIS A 240 -8.73 7.48 -0.23
C HIS A 240 -8.55 9.00 -0.18
N PHE A 241 -8.00 9.60 -1.23
CA PHE A 241 -7.87 11.04 -1.36
C PHE A 241 -8.96 11.67 -2.22
N ILE A 242 -9.63 10.89 -3.12
CA ILE A 242 -10.53 11.48 -4.11
C ILE A 242 -11.92 10.84 -4.20
N GLN A 243 -12.12 9.60 -3.74
CA GLN A 243 -13.40 8.91 -3.95
C GLN A 243 -14.54 9.43 -3.05
N TYR A 244 -14.22 9.85 -1.80
CA TYR A 244 -15.24 10.35 -0.86
C TYR A 244 -15.82 11.69 -1.32
N ASP A 245 -17.10 11.94 -1.01
CA ASP A 245 -17.83 13.19 -1.34
C ASP A 245 -17.61 13.67 -2.78
N ASN A 246 -17.49 12.74 -3.71
CA ASN A 246 -17.17 12.97 -5.10
C ASN A 246 -18.33 12.59 -6.03
N PRO A 247 -19.13 13.57 -6.53
CA PRO A 247 -20.23 13.29 -7.44
C PRO A 247 -19.77 12.94 -8.87
N PHE A 248 -18.48 13.03 -9.17
CA PHE A 248 -17.88 12.74 -10.47
C PHE A 248 -17.18 11.38 -10.50
N ASP A 249 -17.19 10.63 -9.37
CA ASP A 249 -16.50 9.33 -9.27
C ASP A 249 -17.09 8.31 -10.24
N VAL A 250 -16.23 7.65 -11.00
CA VAL A 250 -16.56 6.56 -11.89
C VAL A 250 -15.74 5.28 -11.60
N GLY A 251 -15.09 5.24 -10.45
CA GLY A 251 -14.37 4.08 -9.93
C GLY A 251 -12.91 4.03 -10.35
N MET A 252 -12.37 2.83 -10.47
CA MET A 252 -10.95 2.56 -10.59
C MET A 252 -10.64 1.75 -11.85
N THR A 253 -9.48 2.00 -12.48
CA THR A 253 -8.94 1.13 -13.54
C THR A 253 -7.74 0.31 -13.07
N GLY A 254 -7.28 -0.60 -13.91
CA GLY A 254 -6.17 -1.52 -13.63
C GLY A 254 -6.64 -2.93 -13.26
N LEU A 255 -5.70 -3.78 -12.81
CA LEU A 255 -5.98 -5.18 -12.48
C LEU A 255 -7.10 -5.35 -11.44
N LEU A 256 -7.17 -4.44 -10.47
CA LEU A 256 -8.17 -4.47 -9.40
C LEU A 256 -9.40 -3.60 -9.74
N GLY A 257 -9.44 -3.03 -10.94
CA GLY A 257 -10.39 -2.02 -11.34
C GLY A 257 -11.86 -2.42 -11.23
N TYR A 258 -12.72 -1.41 -11.15
CA TYR A 258 -14.17 -1.54 -11.10
C TYR A 258 -14.83 -0.24 -11.59
N GLY A 259 -16.11 -0.32 -11.94
CA GLY A 259 -16.86 0.84 -12.39
C GLY A 259 -16.59 1.19 -13.85
N ALA A 260 -16.78 2.47 -14.21
CA ALA A 260 -16.71 2.96 -15.58
C ALA A 260 -15.43 3.78 -15.89
N ALA A 261 -14.41 3.76 -15.01
CA ALA A 261 -13.20 4.56 -15.17
C ALA A 261 -12.46 4.24 -16.47
N ALA A 262 -12.22 2.95 -16.77
CA ALA A 262 -11.55 2.53 -18.00
C ALA A 262 -12.29 2.98 -19.25
N GLU A 263 -13.63 2.81 -19.28
CA GLU A 263 -14.48 3.26 -20.41
C GLU A 263 -14.46 4.78 -20.53
N GLY A 264 -14.51 5.51 -19.40
CA GLY A 264 -14.45 6.98 -19.39
C GLY A 264 -13.14 7.52 -19.97
N MET A 265 -12.00 6.88 -19.62
CA MET A 265 -10.69 7.26 -20.15
C MET A 265 -10.57 6.98 -21.65
N ASN A 266 -11.05 5.81 -22.12
CA ASN A 266 -10.99 5.41 -23.53
C ASN A 266 -11.89 6.26 -24.45
N ASP A 267 -13.02 6.75 -23.94
CA ASP A 267 -14.00 7.51 -24.72
C ASP A 267 -13.76 9.04 -24.68
N ALA A 268 -12.74 9.50 -23.95
CA ALA A 268 -12.40 10.91 -23.84
C ALA A 268 -11.60 11.42 -25.06
N ASP A 269 -11.79 12.70 -25.41
CA ASP A 269 -10.97 13.40 -26.41
C ASP A 269 -9.62 13.84 -25.80
N VAL A 270 -9.61 14.11 -24.48
CA VAL A 270 -8.40 14.45 -23.69
C VAL A 270 -8.48 13.78 -22.32
N LEU A 271 -7.39 13.16 -21.93
CA LEU A 271 -7.18 12.59 -20.59
C LEU A 271 -6.27 13.49 -19.75
N ILE A 272 -6.62 13.73 -18.49
CA ILE A 272 -5.76 14.41 -17.52
C ILE A 272 -5.32 13.40 -16.46
N LEU A 273 -4.00 13.14 -16.37
CA LEU A 273 -3.38 12.34 -15.32
C LEU A 273 -2.89 13.27 -14.20
N LEU A 274 -3.46 13.17 -13.03
CA LEU A 274 -3.14 13.99 -11.87
C LEU A 274 -2.39 13.21 -10.80
N GLY A 275 -1.11 13.52 -10.61
CA GLY A 275 -0.27 12.95 -9.55
C GLY A 275 -0.21 11.41 -9.60
N THR A 276 -0.04 10.86 -10.79
CA THR A 276 0.02 9.40 -10.99
C THR A 276 1.09 9.00 -11.99
N ASP A 277 1.87 7.99 -11.61
CA ASP A 277 2.72 7.19 -12.47
C ASP A 277 2.14 5.76 -12.51
N PHE A 278 0.93 5.66 -13.06
CA PHE A 278 0.15 4.43 -13.07
C PHE A 278 0.91 3.28 -13.76
N PRO A 279 1.26 2.19 -13.05
CA PRO A 279 2.27 1.24 -13.52
C PRO A 279 1.80 0.30 -14.63
N TYR A 280 0.51 0.30 -14.94
CA TYR A 280 -0.12 -0.62 -15.88
C TYR A 280 -0.45 0.11 -17.19
N ASP A 281 0.55 0.32 -18.03
CA ASP A 281 0.43 1.02 -19.31
C ASP A 281 -0.66 0.43 -20.23
N GLN A 282 -0.86 -0.90 -20.18
CA GLN A 282 -1.92 -1.57 -20.96
C GLN A 282 -3.35 -1.14 -20.60
N PHE A 283 -3.56 -0.42 -19.50
CA PHE A 283 -4.86 0.16 -19.12
C PHE A 283 -4.97 1.66 -19.40
N LEU A 284 -3.91 2.28 -19.90
CA LEU A 284 -3.93 3.67 -20.33
C LEU A 284 -4.33 3.72 -21.82
N PRO A 285 -5.27 4.59 -22.22
CA PRO A 285 -5.69 4.71 -23.61
C PRO A 285 -4.67 5.47 -24.46
N ASP A 286 -4.72 5.25 -25.75
CA ASP A 286 -4.06 6.08 -26.77
C ASP A 286 -4.90 7.35 -27.04
N THR A 287 -4.95 8.23 -26.05
CA THR A 287 -5.73 9.47 -26.05
C THR A 287 -4.81 10.65 -25.75
N PRO A 288 -4.97 11.82 -26.39
CA PRO A 288 -4.21 13.01 -26.05
C PRO A 288 -4.21 13.26 -24.55
N THR A 289 -3.03 13.23 -23.93
CA THR A 289 -2.89 13.20 -22.47
C THR A 289 -2.13 14.41 -21.95
N ILE A 290 -2.66 15.05 -20.90
CA ILE A 290 -1.97 16.02 -20.05
C ILE A 290 -1.57 15.28 -18.78
N GLN A 291 -0.29 15.28 -18.42
CA GLN A 291 0.18 14.67 -17.17
C GLN A 291 0.80 15.72 -16.25
N VAL A 292 0.35 15.74 -14.99
CA VAL A 292 0.85 16.62 -13.94
C VAL A 292 1.45 15.79 -12.82
N ASP A 293 2.72 15.94 -12.54
CA ASP A 293 3.42 15.24 -11.45
C ASP A 293 4.54 16.09 -10.87
N THR A 294 4.88 15.85 -9.60
CA THR A 294 6.00 16.49 -8.90
C THR A 294 7.35 15.84 -9.20
N HIS A 295 7.37 14.76 -9.95
CA HIS A 295 8.55 14.00 -10.34
C HIS A 295 8.72 14.06 -11.86
N ALA A 296 9.61 14.92 -12.33
CA ALA A 296 9.82 15.13 -13.76
C ALA A 296 10.20 13.85 -14.53
N GLU A 297 10.92 12.94 -13.88
CA GLU A 297 11.34 11.66 -14.46
C GLU A 297 10.18 10.67 -14.66
N LYS A 298 9.00 10.95 -14.12
CA LYS A 298 7.80 10.11 -14.29
C LYS A 298 6.90 10.59 -15.43
N LEU A 299 7.08 11.83 -15.88
CA LEU A 299 6.27 12.41 -16.95
C LEU A 299 6.55 11.70 -18.29
N GLY A 300 5.50 11.22 -18.95
CA GLY A 300 5.59 10.50 -20.23
C GLY A 300 6.17 9.09 -20.15
N ARG A 301 6.43 8.55 -18.95
CA ARG A 301 7.06 7.23 -18.80
C ARG A 301 6.15 6.06 -19.17
N ARG A 302 4.83 6.22 -19.08
CA ARG A 302 3.85 5.14 -19.22
C ARG A 302 2.95 5.25 -20.44
N THR A 303 2.81 6.43 -20.97
CA THR A 303 2.00 6.71 -22.16
C THR A 303 2.56 7.93 -22.87
N ASP A 304 2.25 8.07 -24.13
CA ASP A 304 2.57 9.29 -24.88
C ASP A 304 1.78 10.48 -24.32
N VAL A 305 2.52 11.50 -23.90
CA VAL A 305 1.95 12.68 -23.24
C VAL A 305 2.07 13.86 -24.18
N GLY A 306 0.92 14.45 -24.54
CA GLY A 306 0.88 15.66 -25.36
C GLY A 306 1.35 16.90 -24.62
N LEU A 307 1.17 16.95 -23.28
CA LEU A 307 1.64 18.03 -22.41
C LEU A 307 2.08 17.49 -21.06
N ALA A 308 3.36 17.60 -20.76
CA ALA A 308 3.98 17.16 -19.52
C ALA A 308 4.23 18.37 -18.59
N ILE A 309 3.59 18.40 -17.43
CA ILE A 309 3.62 19.54 -16.50
C ILE A 309 4.27 19.13 -15.18
N HIS A 310 5.44 19.68 -14.90
CA HIS A 310 6.17 19.46 -13.66
C HIS A 310 5.64 20.41 -12.59
N ALA A 311 4.60 20.01 -11.86
CA ALA A 311 3.95 20.81 -10.82
C ALA A 311 3.22 19.94 -9.79
N GLN A 312 2.90 20.55 -8.65
CA GLN A 312 1.90 20.02 -7.74
C GLN A 312 0.49 20.17 -8.32
N VAL A 313 -0.39 19.20 -8.03
CA VAL A 313 -1.76 19.15 -8.56
C VAL A 313 -2.58 20.38 -8.15
N LYS A 314 -2.55 20.77 -6.88
CA LYS A 314 -3.32 21.91 -6.37
C LYS A 314 -2.95 23.24 -7.04
N PRO A 315 -1.67 23.70 -7.06
CA PRO A 315 -1.28 24.92 -7.76
C PRO A 315 -1.58 24.88 -9.26
N PHE A 316 -1.46 23.71 -9.89
CA PHE A 316 -1.83 23.55 -11.30
C PHE A 316 -3.31 23.84 -11.53
N ILE A 317 -4.20 23.24 -10.73
CA ILE A 317 -5.64 23.42 -10.87
C ILE A 317 -6.05 24.86 -10.57
N GLU A 318 -5.53 25.44 -9.49
CA GLU A 318 -5.81 26.84 -9.11
C GLU A 318 -5.43 27.82 -10.23
N ALA A 319 -4.30 27.59 -10.90
CA ALA A 319 -3.86 28.41 -12.03
C ALA A 319 -4.70 28.14 -13.30
N LEU A 320 -5.14 26.93 -13.56
CA LEU A 320 -5.85 26.53 -14.77
C LEU A 320 -7.32 26.97 -14.79
N LEU A 321 -8.03 26.85 -13.67
CA LEU A 321 -9.48 27.08 -13.59
C LEU A 321 -9.95 28.41 -14.22
N PRO A 322 -9.27 29.56 -14.01
CA PRO A 322 -9.71 30.84 -14.59
C PRO A 322 -9.66 30.88 -16.13
N HIS A 323 -8.93 29.97 -16.77
CA HIS A 323 -8.74 29.92 -18.22
C HIS A 323 -9.69 28.95 -18.94
N LEU A 324 -10.52 28.21 -18.19
CA LEU A 324 -11.45 27.24 -18.76
C LEU A 324 -12.75 27.89 -19.22
N ARG A 325 -13.23 27.49 -20.40
CA ARG A 325 -14.53 27.94 -20.93
C ARG A 325 -15.69 27.41 -20.08
N ALA A 326 -16.69 28.23 -19.86
CA ALA A 326 -17.96 27.84 -19.25
C ALA A 326 -18.92 27.17 -20.26
N GLY A 327 -20.02 26.60 -19.74
CA GLY A 327 -21.14 26.12 -20.56
C GLY A 327 -20.90 24.80 -21.29
N ARG A 328 -20.07 23.90 -20.76
CA ARG A 328 -19.84 22.58 -21.30
C ARG A 328 -21.08 21.67 -21.15
N SER A 329 -21.28 20.78 -22.13
CA SER A 329 -22.27 19.70 -22.02
C SER A 329 -21.85 18.69 -20.95
N ASP A 330 -22.79 18.27 -20.11
CA ASP A 330 -22.59 17.24 -19.10
C ASP A 330 -23.02 15.82 -19.57
N SER A 331 -23.37 15.68 -20.84
CA SER A 331 -23.89 14.42 -21.40
C SER A 331 -22.90 13.25 -21.25
N PHE A 332 -21.60 13.51 -21.49
CA PHE A 332 -20.54 12.52 -21.33
C PHE A 332 -20.41 12.09 -19.86
N LEU A 333 -20.32 13.04 -18.94
CA LEU A 333 -20.27 12.78 -17.52
C LEU A 333 -21.48 11.96 -17.04
N LYS A 334 -22.69 12.39 -17.39
CA LYS A 334 -23.93 11.68 -16.99
C LYS A 334 -23.97 10.25 -17.50
N ALA A 335 -23.51 10.01 -18.74
CA ALA A 335 -23.43 8.67 -19.29
C ALA A 335 -22.46 7.77 -18.49
N LYS A 336 -21.29 8.29 -18.10
CA LYS A 336 -20.30 7.52 -17.32
C LYS A 336 -20.73 7.30 -15.88
N ILE A 337 -21.34 8.28 -15.22
CA ILE A 337 -21.93 8.12 -13.87
C ILE A 337 -23.05 7.06 -13.89
N LYS A 338 -23.94 7.11 -14.88
CA LYS A 338 -24.98 6.09 -15.04
C LYS A 338 -24.37 4.70 -15.20
N LYS A 339 -23.39 4.55 -16.09
CA LYS A 339 -22.69 3.27 -16.33
C LYS A 339 -22.00 2.76 -15.07
N HIS A 340 -21.31 3.66 -14.34
CA HIS A 340 -20.70 3.34 -13.06
C HIS A 340 -21.74 2.82 -12.06
N SER A 341 -22.86 3.51 -11.90
CA SER A 341 -23.94 3.09 -10.99
C SER A 341 -24.51 1.71 -11.36
N GLU A 342 -24.71 1.43 -12.66
CA GLU A 342 -25.16 0.12 -13.13
C GLU A 342 -24.17 -0.99 -12.76
N ILE A 343 -22.86 -0.77 -12.96
CA ILE A 343 -21.80 -1.73 -12.63
C ILE A 343 -21.72 -1.94 -11.10
N MET A 344 -21.81 -0.88 -10.32
CA MET A 344 -21.78 -0.97 -8.85
C MET A 344 -22.98 -1.69 -8.28
N HIS A 345 -24.16 -1.55 -8.91
CA HIS A 345 -25.35 -2.28 -8.51
C HIS A 345 -25.30 -3.77 -8.87
N ALA A 346 -24.86 -4.08 -10.09
CA ALA A 346 -24.62 -5.42 -10.62
C ALA A 346 -23.67 -5.30 -11.83
N PRO A 347 -22.46 -5.90 -11.86
CA PRO A 347 -22.05 -7.10 -11.08
C PRO A 347 -21.38 -6.84 -9.72
N VAL A 348 -20.84 -5.66 -9.42
CA VAL A 348 -20.04 -5.45 -8.19
C VAL A 348 -20.87 -5.69 -6.92
N GLY A 349 -22.10 -5.19 -6.85
CA GLY A 349 -22.99 -5.40 -5.71
C GLY A 349 -23.76 -6.74 -5.70
N ALA A 350 -23.48 -7.63 -6.62
CA ALA A 350 -24.28 -8.84 -6.84
C ALA A 350 -24.30 -9.81 -5.67
N TYR A 351 -23.19 -9.90 -4.94
CA TYR A 351 -23.03 -10.79 -3.77
C TYR A 351 -22.93 -10.04 -2.45
N THR A 352 -23.31 -8.77 -2.39
CA THR A 352 -23.41 -8.03 -1.12
C THR A 352 -24.74 -8.23 -0.42
N ARG A 353 -25.74 -8.85 -1.07
CA ARG A 353 -27.11 -9.00 -0.60
C ARG A 353 -27.67 -10.39 -0.92
N ASN A 354 -28.56 -10.90 -0.05
CA ASN A 354 -29.23 -12.20 -0.20
C ASN A 354 -28.23 -13.37 -0.34
N VAL A 355 -27.21 -13.37 0.50
CA VAL A 355 -26.11 -14.37 0.50
C VAL A 355 -25.87 -14.97 1.90
N GLU A 356 -26.70 -14.67 2.89
CA GLU A 356 -26.56 -15.08 4.29
C GLU A 356 -26.62 -16.62 4.46
N LYS A 357 -27.16 -17.32 3.47
CA LYS A 357 -27.25 -18.79 3.43
C LYS A 357 -26.20 -19.44 2.54
N MET A 358 -25.34 -18.65 1.86
CA MET A 358 -24.29 -19.21 1.02
C MET A 358 -23.16 -19.78 1.87
N ARG A 359 -22.66 -20.93 1.48
CA ARG A 359 -21.50 -21.61 2.08
C ARG A 359 -20.68 -22.24 0.97
N PRO A 360 -19.36 -21.96 0.94
CA PRO A 360 -18.60 -21.00 1.76
C PRO A 360 -19.09 -19.55 1.63
N ILE A 361 -18.65 -18.68 2.57
CA ILE A 361 -19.01 -17.26 2.54
C ILE A 361 -18.47 -16.60 1.28
N HIS A 362 -19.30 -15.82 0.57
CA HIS A 362 -18.81 -15.07 -0.58
C HIS A 362 -17.92 -13.89 -0.12
N PRO A 363 -16.68 -13.73 -0.64
CA PRO A 363 -15.74 -12.71 -0.14
C PRO A 363 -16.23 -11.26 -0.32
N GLU A 364 -17.05 -10.99 -1.33
CA GLU A 364 -17.68 -9.68 -1.53
C GLU A 364 -18.59 -9.30 -0.35
N TYR A 365 -19.37 -10.26 0.15
CA TYR A 365 -20.22 -10.05 1.33
C TYR A 365 -19.37 -9.78 2.57
N ALA A 366 -18.30 -10.55 2.74
CA ALA A 366 -17.38 -10.36 3.86
C ALA A 366 -16.73 -8.96 3.85
N ALA A 367 -16.29 -8.49 2.69
CA ALA A 367 -15.71 -7.16 2.54
C ALA A 367 -16.75 -6.04 2.70
N HIS A 368 -17.98 -6.24 2.22
CA HIS A 368 -19.10 -5.31 2.42
C HIS A 368 -19.44 -5.15 3.91
N LEU A 369 -19.61 -6.25 4.65
CA LEU A 369 -19.85 -6.19 6.09
C LEU A 369 -18.67 -5.58 6.85
N LEU A 370 -17.45 -5.83 6.41
CA LEU A 370 -16.25 -5.20 6.97
C LEU A 370 -16.32 -3.67 6.83
N ASN A 371 -16.74 -3.18 5.66
CA ASN A 371 -16.95 -1.75 5.43
C ASN A 371 -17.98 -1.15 6.38
N GLU A 372 -19.13 -1.84 6.56
CA GLU A 372 -20.24 -1.37 7.38
C GLU A 372 -19.92 -1.38 8.89
N THR A 373 -19.05 -2.29 9.34
CA THR A 373 -18.77 -2.49 10.77
C THR A 373 -17.53 -1.75 11.27
N ALA A 374 -16.58 -1.44 10.38
CA ALA A 374 -15.35 -0.75 10.74
C ALA A 374 -15.59 0.73 11.10
N ALA A 375 -14.73 1.27 11.96
CA ALA A 375 -14.76 2.68 12.35
C ALA A 375 -14.66 3.63 11.15
N LYS A 376 -15.26 4.81 11.28
CA LYS A 376 -15.27 5.81 10.20
C LYS A 376 -13.88 6.38 9.87
N ASP A 377 -12.96 6.28 10.79
CA ASP A 377 -11.56 6.73 10.67
C ASP A 377 -10.57 5.57 10.68
N ALA A 378 -11.02 4.32 10.48
CA ALA A 378 -10.16 3.15 10.48
C ALA A 378 -8.99 3.27 9.50
N ILE A 379 -7.86 2.67 9.86
CA ILE A 379 -6.73 2.45 8.96
C ILE A 379 -6.77 0.99 8.52
N PHE A 380 -6.86 0.77 7.22
CA PHE A 380 -6.79 -0.56 6.63
C PHE A 380 -5.40 -0.80 6.07
N THR A 381 -4.83 -1.96 6.38
CA THR A 381 -3.66 -2.48 5.70
C THR A 381 -4.08 -3.71 4.90
N ALA A 382 -3.76 -3.75 3.61
CA ALA A 382 -4.19 -4.82 2.74
C ALA A 382 -3.01 -5.62 2.21
N ASP A 383 -3.11 -6.94 2.32
CA ASP A 383 -2.12 -7.86 1.78
C ASP A 383 -2.24 -8.01 0.26
N THR A 384 -1.16 -8.39 -0.40
CA THR A 384 -1.19 -8.66 -1.84
C THR A 384 -1.89 -9.99 -2.11
N GLY A 385 -2.92 -9.94 -2.94
CA GLY A 385 -3.74 -11.09 -3.31
C GLY A 385 -5.22 -10.74 -3.51
N MET A 386 -6.09 -11.74 -3.50
CA MET A 386 -7.53 -11.52 -3.67
C MET A 386 -8.13 -10.65 -2.56
N CYS A 387 -7.60 -10.71 -1.34
CA CYS A 387 -8.03 -9.84 -0.23
C CYS A 387 -7.87 -8.34 -0.57
N ASN A 388 -6.82 -7.97 -1.32
CA ASN A 388 -6.63 -6.59 -1.78
C ASN A 388 -7.71 -6.18 -2.80
N VAL A 389 -8.15 -7.11 -3.68
CA VAL A 389 -9.25 -6.84 -4.61
C VAL A 389 -10.53 -6.49 -3.85
N TRP A 390 -10.87 -7.29 -2.84
CA TRP A 390 -12.06 -7.08 -2.04
C TRP A 390 -11.98 -5.78 -1.24
N THR A 391 -10.81 -5.51 -0.65
CA THR A 391 -10.56 -4.25 0.07
C THR A 391 -10.66 -3.05 -0.86
N ALA A 392 -10.04 -3.11 -2.03
CA ALA A 392 -10.06 -2.04 -3.02
C ALA A 392 -11.46 -1.69 -3.52
N ARG A 393 -12.35 -2.70 -3.65
CA ARG A 393 -13.71 -2.52 -4.19
C ARG A 393 -14.74 -2.11 -3.16
N TYR A 394 -14.66 -2.68 -1.95
CA TYR A 394 -15.74 -2.60 -0.97
C TYR A 394 -15.46 -1.74 0.25
N ILE A 395 -14.22 -1.29 0.47
CA ILE A 395 -13.92 -0.37 1.57
C ILE A 395 -14.01 1.07 1.08
N ASP A 396 -14.97 1.82 1.60
CA ASP A 396 -15.17 3.23 1.30
C ASP A 396 -14.22 4.10 2.12
N PRO A 397 -13.58 5.12 1.53
CA PRO A 397 -12.58 5.94 2.21
C PRO A 397 -13.16 6.94 3.22
N LEU A 398 -14.40 7.39 3.07
CA LEU A 398 -15.14 8.31 3.95
C LEU A 398 -14.39 9.62 4.30
N GLY A 399 -13.34 10.00 3.57
CA GLY A 399 -12.51 11.18 3.83
C GLY A 399 -11.53 11.03 5.00
N THR A 400 -11.75 10.11 5.91
CA THR A 400 -10.96 9.89 7.13
C THR A 400 -10.26 8.54 7.19
N ARG A 401 -10.80 7.53 6.51
CA ARG A 401 -10.17 6.21 6.39
C ARG A 401 -8.92 6.28 5.54
N ARG A 402 -7.94 5.44 5.88
CA ARG A 402 -6.72 5.24 5.09
C ARG A 402 -6.64 3.78 4.65
N LEU A 403 -6.16 3.57 3.44
CA LEU A 403 -5.87 2.24 2.90
C LEU A 403 -4.43 2.23 2.41
N ILE A 404 -3.59 1.41 3.02
CA ILE A 404 -2.19 1.21 2.65
C ILE A 404 -1.89 -0.27 2.43
N GLY A 405 -0.78 -0.57 1.79
CA GLY A 405 -0.31 -1.91 1.50
C GLY A 405 0.88 -1.85 0.54
N SER A 406 1.41 -3.01 0.17
CA SER A 406 2.51 -3.12 -0.79
C SER A 406 2.02 -2.89 -2.23
N LEU A 407 1.43 -1.71 -2.50
CA LEU A 407 0.66 -1.44 -3.73
C LEU A 407 1.52 -1.21 -4.98
N LEU A 408 2.82 -0.92 -4.81
CA LEU A 408 3.78 -0.72 -5.91
C LEU A 408 4.82 -1.83 -5.99
N HIS A 409 5.08 -2.53 -4.89
CA HIS A 409 6.03 -3.64 -4.84
C HIS A 409 5.33 -4.99 -4.97
N GLY A 410 4.11 -5.11 -4.43
CA GLY A 410 3.28 -6.30 -4.56
C GLY A 410 3.70 -7.47 -3.66
N SER A 411 4.35 -7.19 -2.52
CA SER A 411 4.72 -8.23 -1.58
C SER A 411 3.50 -8.81 -0.87
N MET A 412 3.43 -10.11 -0.76
CA MET A 412 2.59 -10.80 0.21
C MET A 412 3.13 -10.56 1.63
N ALA A 413 2.35 -10.89 2.65
CA ALA A 413 2.69 -10.79 4.07
C ALA A 413 2.88 -9.36 4.62
N ASN A 414 2.61 -8.32 3.84
CA ASN A 414 2.82 -6.93 4.26
C ASN A 414 1.76 -6.41 5.25
N ALA A 415 0.52 -6.90 5.19
CA ALA A 415 -0.61 -6.29 5.90
C ALA A 415 -0.46 -6.30 7.42
N LEU A 416 -0.13 -7.44 8.02
CA LEU A 416 0.04 -7.53 9.48
C LEU A 416 1.22 -6.69 9.98
N PRO A 417 2.43 -6.74 9.39
CA PRO A 417 3.53 -5.84 9.77
C PRO A 417 3.19 -4.35 9.59
N MET A 418 2.55 -3.98 8.49
CA MET A 418 2.10 -2.60 8.29
C MET A 418 1.06 -2.17 9.33
N ALA A 419 0.17 -3.08 9.75
CA ALA A 419 -0.76 -2.81 10.84
C ALA A 419 -0.06 -2.58 12.18
N LEU A 420 1.05 -3.28 12.46
CA LEU A 420 1.88 -3.00 13.64
C LEU A 420 2.38 -1.55 13.60
N GLY A 421 3.00 -1.14 12.51
CA GLY A 421 3.49 0.24 12.34
C GLY A 421 2.37 1.28 12.44
N ALA A 422 1.23 1.02 11.81
CA ALA A 422 0.05 1.88 11.84
C ALA A 422 -0.51 2.03 13.26
N GLN A 423 -0.65 0.91 14.01
CA GLN A 423 -1.23 0.95 15.36
C GLN A 423 -0.30 1.62 16.37
N VAL A 424 1.01 1.44 16.24
CA VAL A 424 1.98 2.12 17.10
C VAL A 424 2.02 3.63 16.81
N ALA A 425 1.85 4.02 15.54
CA ALA A 425 1.79 5.43 15.14
C ALA A 425 0.47 6.12 15.53
N TYR A 426 -0.63 5.39 15.49
CA TYR A 426 -1.99 5.88 15.77
C TYR A 426 -2.69 4.99 16.80
N PRO A 427 -2.31 5.08 18.09
CA PRO A 427 -2.81 4.17 19.13
C PRO A 427 -4.32 4.28 19.36
N ASP A 428 -4.92 5.42 19.10
CA ASP A 428 -6.34 5.70 19.35
C ASP A 428 -7.25 5.37 18.14
N ARG A 429 -6.67 4.99 16.98
CA ARG A 429 -7.44 4.63 15.80
C ARG A 429 -7.59 3.12 15.68
N GLN A 430 -8.72 2.68 15.15
CA GLN A 430 -8.89 1.29 14.76
C GLN A 430 -8.00 0.96 13.57
N VAL A 431 -7.14 -0.05 13.72
CA VAL A 431 -6.31 -0.57 12.63
C VAL A 431 -6.81 -1.97 12.26
N VAL A 432 -7.13 -2.16 10.98
CA VAL A 432 -7.64 -3.41 10.44
C VAL A 432 -6.65 -3.97 9.42
N SER A 433 -6.02 -5.10 9.75
CA SER A 433 -5.18 -5.86 8.83
C SER A 433 -6.04 -6.82 8.03
N VAL A 434 -6.07 -6.68 6.71
CA VAL A 434 -6.82 -7.56 5.81
C VAL A 434 -5.84 -8.45 5.05
N SER A 435 -5.81 -9.72 5.38
CA SER A 435 -4.88 -10.69 4.81
C SER A 435 -5.61 -11.84 4.12
N GLY A 436 -4.99 -12.44 3.11
CA GLY A 436 -5.31 -13.79 2.69
C GLY A 436 -4.59 -14.81 3.59
N ASP A 437 -5.08 -16.04 3.60
CA ASP A 437 -4.47 -17.16 4.32
C ASP A 437 -3.00 -17.38 3.91
N GLY A 438 -2.71 -17.37 2.61
CA GLY A 438 -1.36 -17.50 2.09
C GLY A 438 -0.42 -16.38 2.53
N GLY A 439 -0.88 -15.11 2.50
CA GLY A 439 -0.07 -13.96 2.92
C GLY A 439 0.17 -13.95 4.42
N LEU A 440 -0.87 -14.14 5.23
CA LEU A 440 -0.72 -14.18 6.69
C LEU A 440 0.26 -15.26 7.16
N SER A 441 0.24 -16.43 6.49
CA SER A 441 1.09 -17.56 6.87
C SER A 441 2.60 -17.25 6.81
N MET A 442 3.03 -16.37 5.92
CA MET A 442 4.45 -16.07 5.68
C MET A 442 5.11 -15.32 6.84
N LEU A 443 4.39 -14.38 7.48
CA LEU A 443 4.88 -13.62 8.65
C LEU A 443 3.95 -13.78 9.87
N LEU A 444 3.38 -14.97 10.02
CA LEU A 444 2.43 -15.32 11.09
C LEU A 444 2.98 -15.03 12.50
N GLY A 445 4.30 -15.13 12.68
CA GLY A 445 4.98 -14.81 13.95
C GLY A 445 4.71 -13.40 14.46
N GLU A 446 4.32 -12.47 13.60
CA GLU A 446 4.03 -11.08 13.99
C GLU A 446 2.74 -10.92 14.81
N LEU A 447 1.88 -11.93 14.87
CA LEU A 447 0.80 -11.99 15.86
C LEU A 447 1.38 -11.93 17.30
N ILE A 448 2.55 -12.55 17.52
CA ILE A 448 3.24 -12.49 18.82
C ILE A 448 3.68 -11.05 19.13
N THR A 449 4.15 -10.32 18.13
CA THR A 449 4.52 -8.91 18.28
C THR A 449 3.30 -8.06 18.68
N ALA A 450 2.17 -8.22 17.98
CA ALA A 450 0.93 -7.53 18.33
C ALA A 450 0.51 -7.82 19.78
N LYS A 451 0.59 -9.07 20.21
CA LYS A 451 0.25 -9.47 21.59
C LYS A 451 1.27 -8.96 22.62
N MET A 452 2.55 -9.00 22.29
CA MET A 452 3.64 -8.54 23.19
C MET A 452 3.50 -7.07 23.59
N TYR A 453 2.98 -6.24 22.67
CA TYR A 453 2.76 -4.80 22.91
C TYR A 453 1.28 -4.47 23.18
N ASP A 454 0.41 -5.47 23.35
CA ASP A 454 -1.04 -5.33 23.53
C ASP A 454 -1.68 -4.37 22.48
N LEU A 455 -1.19 -4.42 21.24
CA LEU A 455 -1.70 -3.59 20.15
C LEU A 455 -3.10 -4.06 19.73
N PRO A 456 -4.13 -3.21 19.80
CA PRO A 456 -5.52 -3.61 19.52
C PRO A 456 -5.83 -3.78 18.02
N ILE A 457 -4.89 -4.31 17.26
CA ILE A 457 -5.02 -4.59 15.83
C ILE A 457 -6.15 -5.60 15.59
N LYS A 458 -6.95 -5.38 14.56
CA LYS A 458 -8.02 -6.28 14.13
C LYS A 458 -7.59 -6.97 12.84
N VAL A 459 -7.25 -8.24 12.94
CA VAL A 459 -6.82 -9.06 11.80
C VAL A 459 -8.04 -9.75 11.19
N VAL A 460 -8.30 -9.51 9.92
CA VAL A 460 -9.36 -10.19 9.15
C VAL A 460 -8.68 -11.04 8.09
N VAL A 461 -8.90 -12.36 8.17
CA VAL A 461 -8.30 -13.33 7.26
C VAL A 461 -9.36 -13.84 6.29
N PHE A 462 -9.18 -13.57 5.00
CA PHE A 462 -9.97 -14.19 3.94
C PHE A 462 -9.30 -15.52 3.61
N ASN A 463 -9.77 -16.59 4.27
CA ASN A 463 -9.26 -17.94 4.07
C ASN A 463 -10.07 -18.64 2.98
N ASN A 464 -9.48 -18.80 1.81
CA ASN A 464 -10.04 -19.54 0.68
C ASN A 464 -9.21 -20.78 0.34
N SER A 465 -8.21 -21.12 1.15
CA SER A 465 -7.29 -22.25 0.98
C SER A 465 -6.60 -22.29 -0.40
N THR A 466 -6.41 -21.12 -1.03
CA THR A 466 -5.75 -21.05 -2.34
C THR A 466 -5.10 -19.69 -2.58
N LEU A 467 -4.02 -19.66 -3.36
CA LEU A 467 -3.44 -18.44 -3.91
C LEU A 467 -4.31 -17.93 -5.07
N GLY A 468 -5.49 -17.41 -4.73
CA GLY A 468 -6.59 -17.12 -5.66
C GLY A 468 -6.23 -16.16 -6.79
N MET A 469 -5.32 -15.17 -6.57
CA MET A 469 -4.86 -14.26 -7.62
C MET A 469 -4.03 -15.03 -8.67
N VAL A 470 -3.09 -15.86 -8.24
CA VAL A 470 -2.26 -16.70 -9.12
C VAL A 470 -3.13 -17.71 -9.88
N LYS A 471 -4.08 -18.34 -9.18
CA LYS A 471 -5.07 -19.23 -9.81
C LYS A 471 -5.83 -18.52 -10.93
N LEU A 472 -6.34 -17.31 -10.68
CA LEU A 472 -7.04 -16.52 -11.68
C LEU A 472 -6.14 -16.18 -12.88
N GLU A 473 -4.90 -15.75 -12.64
CA GLU A 473 -3.93 -15.45 -13.69
C GLU A 473 -3.62 -16.68 -14.57
N MET A 474 -3.45 -17.85 -13.98
CA MET A 474 -3.28 -19.09 -14.74
C MET A 474 -4.50 -19.38 -15.61
N LEU A 475 -5.71 -19.28 -15.06
CA LEU A 475 -6.95 -19.57 -15.78
C LEU A 475 -7.19 -18.64 -16.96
N VAL A 476 -6.96 -17.31 -16.81
CA VAL A 476 -7.15 -16.37 -17.92
C VAL A 476 -6.09 -16.51 -19.03
N ASN A 477 -4.95 -17.13 -18.71
CA ASN A 477 -3.91 -17.51 -19.67
C ASN A 477 -4.13 -18.91 -20.29
N GLY A 478 -5.24 -19.58 -19.99
CA GLY A 478 -5.58 -20.90 -20.55
C GLY A 478 -4.81 -22.06 -19.91
N LEU A 479 -4.24 -21.82 -18.74
CA LEU A 479 -3.49 -22.83 -17.97
C LEU A 479 -4.38 -23.36 -16.83
N PRO A 480 -4.42 -24.67 -16.59
CA PRO A 480 -4.97 -25.21 -15.35
C PRO A 480 -4.15 -24.71 -14.16
N ASP A 481 -4.81 -24.43 -13.04
CA ASP A 481 -4.13 -24.09 -11.81
C ASP A 481 -3.27 -25.26 -11.30
N PHE A 482 -2.09 -24.91 -10.77
CA PHE A 482 -1.13 -25.89 -10.25
C PHE A 482 -0.31 -25.27 -9.12
N GLN A 483 -0.18 -25.99 -8.00
CA GLN A 483 0.54 -25.54 -6.80
C GLN A 483 -0.02 -24.23 -6.20
N THR A 484 -1.30 -23.97 -6.39
CA THR A 484 -1.99 -22.80 -5.83
C THR A 484 -2.72 -23.12 -4.52
N ASP A 485 -2.88 -24.37 -4.18
CA ASP A 485 -3.57 -24.79 -2.97
C ASP A 485 -2.75 -24.44 -1.72
N VAL A 486 -3.42 -23.93 -0.71
CA VAL A 486 -2.89 -23.65 0.62
C VAL A 486 -3.58 -24.60 1.61
N PRO A 487 -2.85 -25.23 2.55
CA PRO A 487 -3.48 -26.11 3.55
C PRO A 487 -4.57 -25.37 4.34
N ASP A 488 -5.67 -26.05 4.64
CA ASP A 488 -6.72 -25.53 5.51
C ASP A 488 -6.20 -25.42 6.95
N THR A 489 -5.58 -24.30 7.25
CA THR A 489 -5.02 -23.97 8.57
C THR A 489 -6.06 -23.18 9.37
N ASN A 490 -6.28 -23.54 10.63
CA ASN A 490 -7.16 -22.80 11.53
C ASN A 490 -6.39 -21.64 12.19
N TYR A 491 -6.38 -20.49 11.55
CA TYR A 491 -5.68 -19.29 12.04
C TYR A 491 -6.31 -18.73 13.33
N ALA A 492 -7.61 -18.91 13.52
CA ALA A 492 -8.30 -18.48 14.74
C ALA A 492 -7.81 -19.27 15.96
N GLU A 493 -7.53 -20.57 15.83
CA GLU A 493 -6.95 -21.37 16.92
C GLU A 493 -5.54 -20.95 17.24
N ILE A 494 -4.72 -20.69 16.23
CA ILE A 494 -3.35 -20.19 16.42
C ILE A 494 -3.39 -18.84 17.15
N ALA A 495 -4.24 -17.92 16.72
CA ALA A 495 -4.39 -16.60 17.34
C ALA A 495 -4.88 -16.71 18.80
N ARG A 496 -5.83 -17.62 19.10
CA ARG A 496 -6.27 -17.90 20.47
C ARG A 496 -5.14 -18.41 21.35
N ALA A 497 -4.30 -19.32 20.84
CA ALA A 497 -3.15 -19.84 21.57
C ALA A 497 -2.12 -18.74 21.89
N ILE A 498 -2.01 -17.70 21.05
CA ILE A 498 -1.16 -16.52 21.29
C ILE A 498 -1.83 -15.54 22.30
N GLY A 499 -3.15 -15.60 22.46
CA GLY A 499 -3.90 -14.74 23.40
C GLY A 499 -4.72 -13.65 22.71
N PHE A 500 -5.09 -13.82 21.46
CA PHE A 500 -6.04 -12.97 20.76
C PHE A 500 -7.49 -13.34 21.12
N HIS A 501 -8.40 -12.37 21.04
CA HIS A 501 -9.79 -12.69 20.80
C HIS A 501 -9.92 -13.18 19.36
N ALA A 502 -10.36 -14.42 19.11
CA ALA A 502 -10.37 -14.94 17.76
C ALA A 502 -11.55 -15.87 17.48
N GLU A 503 -12.10 -15.75 16.26
CA GLU A 503 -13.21 -16.58 15.78
C GLU A 503 -12.97 -17.02 14.33
N ARG A 504 -13.25 -18.30 14.02
CA ARG A 504 -13.34 -18.83 12.66
C ARG A 504 -14.83 -18.86 12.28
N VAL A 505 -15.15 -18.18 11.19
CA VAL A 505 -16.54 -17.98 10.74
C VAL A 505 -16.75 -18.69 9.41
N GLU A 506 -17.64 -19.69 9.41
CA GLU A 506 -18.03 -20.48 8.24
C GLU A 506 -19.47 -20.17 7.80
N ASP A 507 -20.25 -19.49 8.66
CA ASP A 507 -21.65 -19.12 8.42
C ASP A 507 -21.77 -17.60 8.22
N ALA A 508 -22.25 -17.21 7.04
CA ALA A 508 -22.41 -15.80 6.69
C ALA A 508 -23.32 -15.04 7.69
N SER A 509 -24.32 -15.70 8.29
CA SER A 509 -25.23 -15.09 9.27
C SER A 509 -24.54 -14.72 10.59
N ARG A 510 -23.40 -15.34 10.92
CA ARG A 510 -22.59 -15.06 12.11
C ARG A 510 -21.61 -13.90 11.88
N LEU A 511 -21.24 -13.63 10.62
CA LEU A 511 -20.09 -12.80 10.28
C LEU A 511 -20.18 -11.37 10.82
N GLU A 512 -21.33 -10.72 10.71
CA GLU A 512 -21.50 -9.36 11.24
C GLU A 512 -21.29 -9.31 12.76
N GLY A 513 -21.82 -10.30 13.49
CA GLY A 513 -21.61 -10.43 14.92
C GLY A 513 -20.13 -10.62 15.27
N ALA A 514 -19.42 -11.50 14.56
CA ALA A 514 -18.00 -11.75 14.76
C ALA A 514 -17.15 -10.50 14.54
N TYR A 515 -17.42 -9.71 13.48
CA TYR A 515 -16.73 -8.42 13.28
C TYR A 515 -16.99 -7.45 14.43
N ARG A 516 -18.24 -7.27 14.84
CA ARG A 516 -18.60 -6.35 15.95
C ARG A 516 -17.93 -6.75 17.26
N GLU A 517 -17.90 -8.04 17.59
CA GLU A 517 -17.24 -8.57 18.79
C GLU A 517 -15.71 -8.36 18.73
N ALA A 518 -15.09 -8.69 17.60
CA ALA A 518 -13.65 -8.47 17.40
C ALA A 518 -13.27 -6.98 17.48
N PHE A 519 -14.08 -6.09 16.90
CA PHE A 519 -13.81 -4.66 16.91
C PHE A 519 -14.05 -4.03 18.29
N ALA A 520 -14.94 -4.58 19.08
CA ALA A 520 -15.17 -4.16 20.46
C ALA A 520 -14.14 -4.71 21.45
N ALA A 521 -13.39 -5.75 21.07
CA ALA A 521 -12.35 -6.33 21.93
C ALA A 521 -11.25 -5.29 22.26
N PRO A 522 -10.86 -5.12 23.54
CA PRO A 522 -9.91 -4.08 23.94
C PRO A 522 -8.47 -4.38 23.47
N GLY A 523 -8.13 -5.64 23.21
CA GLY A 523 -6.83 -6.09 22.73
C GLY A 523 -6.85 -6.53 21.26
N PRO A 524 -5.79 -7.22 20.84
CA PRO A 524 -5.71 -7.76 19.49
C PRO A 524 -6.79 -8.82 19.25
N ALA A 525 -7.38 -8.78 18.05
CA ALA A 525 -8.43 -9.72 17.66
C ALA A 525 -8.22 -10.24 16.25
N LEU A 526 -8.70 -11.46 15.96
CA LEU A 526 -8.64 -12.09 14.64
C LEU A 526 -9.98 -12.70 14.27
N VAL A 527 -10.50 -12.35 13.09
CA VAL A 527 -11.65 -13.02 12.48
C VAL A 527 -11.18 -13.73 11.22
N GLU A 528 -11.23 -15.06 11.26
CA GLU A 528 -10.97 -15.91 10.11
C GLU A 528 -12.27 -16.21 9.39
N VAL A 529 -12.40 -15.71 8.15
CA VAL A 529 -13.59 -15.88 7.32
C VAL A 529 -13.32 -16.94 6.27
N ILE A 530 -14.05 -18.04 6.30
CA ILE A 530 -13.95 -19.10 5.30
C ILE A 530 -14.69 -18.69 4.05
N THR A 531 -13.94 -18.32 3.03
CA THR A 531 -14.46 -17.76 1.79
C THR A 531 -14.43 -18.73 0.62
N ASP A 532 -15.31 -18.50 -0.36
CA ASP A 532 -15.41 -19.34 -1.56
C ASP A 532 -14.10 -19.30 -2.39
N PRO A 533 -13.39 -20.44 -2.55
CA PRO A 533 -12.16 -20.53 -3.34
C PRO A 533 -12.36 -20.30 -4.83
N ASN A 534 -13.59 -20.35 -5.30
CA ASN A 534 -13.97 -20.17 -6.69
C ASN A 534 -14.55 -18.78 -7.00
N ALA A 535 -14.68 -17.91 -6.00
CA ALA A 535 -15.05 -16.52 -6.21
C ALA A 535 -13.91 -15.78 -6.91
N LEU A 536 -14.11 -15.44 -8.17
CA LEU A 536 -13.15 -14.76 -9.03
C LEU A 536 -13.56 -13.29 -9.19
N SER A 537 -12.57 -12.42 -9.13
CA SER A 537 -12.77 -11.00 -9.46
C SER A 537 -12.43 -10.78 -10.94
N LEU A 538 -13.44 -10.60 -11.76
CA LEU A 538 -13.20 -10.25 -13.15
C LEU A 538 -12.76 -8.78 -13.26
N PRO A 539 -11.69 -8.47 -14.03
CA PRO A 539 -11.30 -7.09 -14.29
C PRO A 539 -12.39 -6.36 -15.12
N PRO A 540 -12.49 -5.03 -15.03
CA PRO A 540 -13.54 -4.26 -15.69
C PRO A 540 -13.47 -4.31 -17.22
N ALA A 541 -12.30 -4.61 -17.77
CA ALA A 541 -12.11 -4.83 -19.21
C ALA A 541 -11.49 -6.22 -19.42
N ILE A 542 -12.29 -7.15 -19.92
CA ILE A 542 -11.83 -8.49 -20.30
C ILE A 542 -11.51 -8.48 -21.79
N THR A 543 -10.25 -8.77 -22.15
CA THR A 543 -9.88 -8.89 -23.56
C THR A 543 -10.43 -10.19 -24.16
N GLY A 544 -10.70 -10.19 -25.48
CA GLY A 544 -11.12 -11.41 -26.16
C GLY A 544 -10.15 -12.58 -25.95
N GLY A 545 -8.85 -12.31 -25.84
CA GLY A 545 -7.83 -13.32 -25.51
C GLY A 545 -8.01 -13.94 -24.14
N GLN A 546 -8.36 -13.15 -23.13
CA GLN A 546 -8.62 -13.64 -21.76
C GLN A 546 -9.90 -14.49 -21.70
N VAL A 547 -10.94 -14.15 -22.46
CA VAL A 547 -12.15 -14.98 -22.57
C VAL A 547 -11.82 -16.34 -23.19
N VAL A 548 -11.05 -16.35 -24.26
CA VAL A 548 -10.60 -17.59 -24.93
C VAL A 548 -9.67 -18.39 -24.00
N GLY A 549 -8.76 -17.74 -23.31
CA GLY A 549 -7.88 -18.35 -22.32
C GLY A 549 -8.67 -19.05 -21.21
N PHE A 550 -9.61 -18.33 -20.59
CA PHE A 550 -10.47 -18.88 -19.55
C PHE A 550 -11.30 -20.08 -20.04
N ALA A 551 -11.92 -19.98 -21.21
CA ALA A 551 -12.67 -21.09 -21.80
C ALA A 551 -11.76 -22.31 -22.09
N THR A 552 -10.52 -22.07 -22.52
CA THR A 552 -9.51 -23.11 -22.74
C THR A 552 -9.11 -23.79 -21.42
N ALA A 553 -8.85 -23.02 -20.38
CA ALA A 553 -8.54 -23.55 -19.04
C ALA A 553 -9.71 -24.37 -18.50
N MET A 554 -10.94 -23.86 -18.60
CA MET A 554 -12.14 -24.58 -18.17
C MET A 554 -12.31 -25.93 -18.90
N SER A 555 -12.05 -25.97 -20.21
CA SER A 555 -12.08 -27.22 -20.97
C SER A 555 -11.04 -28.23 -20.46
N LYS A 556 -9.83 -27.78 -20.15
CA LYS A 556 -8.78 -28.62 -19.57
C LYS A 556 -9.12 -29.09 -18.16
N ILE A 557 -9.72 -28.24 -17.33
CA ILE A 557 -10.20 -28.61 -15.98
C ILE A 557 -11.28 -29.68 -16.07
N VAL A 558 -12.25 -29.52 -16.95
CA VAL A 558 -13.29 -30.55 -17.17
C VAL A 558 -12.67 -31.90 -17.56
N LEU A 559 -11.68 -31.88 -18.43
CA LEU A 559 -10.99 -33.10 -18.86
C LEU A 559 -10.14 -33.74 -17.75
N ASN A 560 -9.52 -32.94 -16.88
CA ASN A 560 -8.55 -33.45 -15.90
C ASN A 560 -9.14 -33.63 -14.50
N ARG A 561 -10.07 -32.79 -14.06
CA ARG A 561 -10.63 -32.74 -12.70
C ARG A 561 -12.14 -32.99 -12.65
N GLY A 562 -12.82 -33.02 -13.79
CA GLY A 562 -14.23 -33.31 -13.92
C GLY A 562 -15.15 -32.07 -14.00
N ILE A 563 -16.42 -32.33 -14.33
CA ILE A 563 -17.45 -31.31 -14.58
C ILE A 563 -17.83 -30.55 -13.29
N ALA A 564 -17.69 -31.18 -12.12
CA ALA A 564 -18.11 -30.61 -10.83
C ALA A 564 -17.34 -29.34 -10.47
N GLU A 565 -16.03 -29.28 -10.71
CA GLU A 565 -15.19 -28.11 -10.39
C GLU A 565 -15.51 -26.93 -11.33
N ALA A 566 -15.66 -27.19 -12.62
CA ALA A 566 -16.07 -26.19 -13.59
C ALA A 566 -17.47 -25.63 -13.29
N PHE A 567 -18.40 -26.49 -12.86
CA PHE A 567 -19.74 -26.10 -12.47
C PHE A 567 -19.74 -25.26 -11.18
N SER A 568 -18.93 -25.64 -10.19
CA SER A 568 -18.77 -24.86 -8.94
C SER A 568 -18.25 -23.45 -9.24
N MET A 569 -17.21 -23.32 -10.06
CA MET A 569 -16.66 -22.01 -10.46
C MET A 569 -17.68 -21.15 -11.22
N ALA A 570 -18.45 -21.75 -12.13
CA ALA A 570 -19.52 -21.04 -12.84
C ALA A 570 -20.62 -20.56 -11.87
N THR A 571 -20.98 -21.38 -10.89
CA THR A 571 -22.03 -21.07 -9.90
C THR A 571 -21.59 -19.93 -8.98
N SER A 572 -20.36 -19.96 -8.50
CA SER A 572 -19.79 -18.93 -7.61
C SER A 572 -19.74 -17.54 -8.26
N ASN A 573 -19.72 -17.47 -9.60
CA ASN A 573 -19.57 -16.19 -10.31
C ASN A 573 -20.81 -15.81 -11.14
N MET A 574 -21.88 -16.60 -11.11
CA MET A 574 -23.03 -16.45 -12.00
C MET A 574 -23.71 -15.07 -11.91
N ARG A 575 -23.76 -14.46 -10.71
CA ARG A 575 -24.38 -13.14 -10.51
C ARG A 575 -23.48 -11.98 -10.99
N ASN A 576 -22.18 -12.22 -11.14
CA ASN A 576 -21.22 -11.21 -11.60
C ASN A 576 -21.13 -11.13 -13.13
N ILE A 577 -21.69 -12.13 -13.85
CA ILE A 577 -21.72 -12.12 -15.30
C ILE A 577 -22.79 -11.13 -15.74
N PRO A 578 -22.44 -10.08 -16.52
CA PRO A 578 -23.44 -9.17 -17.08
C PRO A 578 -24.45 -9.98 -17.90
N ARG A 579 -25.72 -9.77 -17.66
CA ARG A 579 -26.77 -10.29 -18.55
C ARG A 579 -26.67 -9.50 -19.86
N LEU A 580 -26.22 -10.18 -20.93
CA LEU A 580 -26.18 -9.65 -22.29
C LEU A 580 -27.56 -9.23 -22.75
#